data_0c79b55abaf251ba8b56e813dc748845
#
_entry.id   0c79b55abaf251ba8b56e813dc748845
#
_cell.length_a   1.000
_cell.length_b   1.000
_cell.length_c   1.000
_cell.angle_alpha   90.00
_cell.angle_beta   90.00
_cell.angle_gamma   90.00
#
_symmetry.space_group_name_H-M   'P 1'
#
loop_
_entity.id
_entity.type
_entity.pdbx_description
1 polymer ?
#
loop_
_entity_poly.entity_id
_entity_poly.type
_entity_poly.pdbx_seq_one_letter_code
_entity_poly.pdbx_strand_id
1 'polypeptide(L)'
;MSSSLGGIYNVYNYLCTCAVGYIIGTENTDCLSSFSGAFGRMERFEYDGHSILLLLVKNPVGLSNCIRYVSKLKSDFDVCFALNDNDADGRDVSWIWDADFEPISYKNSHFVTTGLRAYDMALRLKYSGIDTERVIDGEDYSLLAEYIKLSHRDFVIMSTYTSMMNMRREFVSQFGGKEFWK
;
A
#
# COMPACT_ATOMS: atom_id res chain seq x y z
N MET A 1 -19.34 13.92 -8.85
CA MET A 1 -18.13 13.26 -9.37
C MET A 1 -17.78 12.12 -8.41
N SER A 2 -17.74 10.88 -8.84
CA SER A 2 -17.34 9.74 -8.04
C SER A 2 -16.00 9.22 -8.59
N SER A 3 -15.06 8.88 -7.71
CA SER A 3 -13.77 8.31 -8.05
C SER A 3 -13.63 6.93 -7.43
N SER A 4 -13.04 6.00 -8.14
CA SER A 4 -12.66 4.68 -7.62
C SER A 4 -11.44 4.73 -6.69
N LEU A 5 -10.66 5.81 -6.74
CA LEU A 5 -9.46 5.99 -5.91
C LEU A 5 -9.81 6.73 -4.61
N GLY A 6 -9.56 6.11 -3.48
CA GLY A 6 -9.69 6.71 -2.16
C GLY A 6 -8.48 7.59 -1.77
N GLY A 7 -8.62 8.28 -0.64
CA GLY A 7 -7.56 9.09 -0.05
C GLY A 7 -7.58 10.56 -0.49
N ILE A 8 -7.28 11.45 0.46
CA ILE A 8 -7.34 12.91 0.25
C ILE A 8 -6.37 13.38 -0.84
N TYR A 9 -5.21 12.75 -0.97
CA TYR A 9 -4.22 13.10 -1.98
C TYR A 9 -4.74 12.88 -3.41
N ASN A 10 -5.63 11.90 -3.63
CA ASN A 10 -6.26 11.70 -4.93
C ASN A 10 -7.28 12.78 -5.24
N VAL A 11 -7.95 13.36 -4.23
CA VAL A 11 -8.80 14.54 -4.43
C VAL A 11 -7.99 15.71 -5.00
N TYR A 12 -6.81 15.98 -4.46
CA TYR A 12 -5.92 17.02 -5.02
C TYR A 12 -5.46 16.68 -6.44
N ASN A 13 -5.12 15.43 -6.72
CA ASN A 13 -4.75 15.00 -8.08
C ASN A 13 -5.90 15.23 -9.07
N TYR A 14 -7.15 14.92 -8.69
CA TYR A 14 -8.32 15.19 -9.50
C TYR A 14 -8.56 16.68 -9.73
N LEU A 15 -8.45 17.49 -8.69
CA LEU A 15 -8.60 18.95 -8.80
C LEU A 15 -7.54 19.55 -9.75
N CYS A 16 -6.29 19.12 -9.64
CA CYS A 16 -5.24 19.54 -10.55
C CYS A 16 -5.54 19.10 -12.00
N THR A 17 -5.99 17.87 -12.21
CA THR A 17 -6.36 17.37 -13.54
C THR A 17 -7.51 18.19 -14.14
N CYS A 18 -8.54 18.48 -13.36
CA CYS A 18 -9.66 19.33 -13.80
C CYS A 18 -9.20 20.76 -14.13
N ALA A 19 -8.32 21.35 -13.30
CA ALA A 19 -7.80 22.69 -13.55
C ALA A 19 -6.98 22.75 -14.84
N VAL A 20 -6.12 21.77 -15.08
CA VAL A 20 -5.37 21.66 -16.35
C VAL A 20 -6.33 21.47 -17.52
N GLY A 21 -7.30 20.56 -17.39
CA GLY A 21 -8.33 20.33 -18.41
C GLY A 21 -9.06 21.60 -18.79
N TYR A 22 -9.47 22.40 -17.80
CA TYR A 22 -10.11 23.70 -18.02
C TYR A 22 -9.21 24.69 -18.79
N ILE A 23 -7.93 24.78 -18.43
CA ILE A 23 -6.95 25.67 -19.09
C ILE A 23 -6.73 25.29 -20.55
N ILE A 24 -6.68 23.99 -20.87
CA ILE A 24 -6.44 23.51 -22.25
C ILE A 24 -7.75 23.32 -23.05
N GLY A 25 -8.89 23.70 -22.49
CA GLY A 25 -10.18 23.64 -23.18
C GLY A 25 -10.81 22.25 -23.31
N THR A 26 -10.46 21.32 -22.44
CA THR A 26 -11.12 20.00 -22.35
C THR A 26 -11.89 19.91 -21.04
N GLU A 27 -13.20 19.76 -21.11
CA GLU A 27 -14.07 19.62 -19.93
C GLU A 27 -14.45 18.16 -19.65
N ASN A 28 -13.96 17.22 -20.46
CA ASN A 28 -14.33 15.81 -20.30
C ASN A 28 -13.62 15.20 -19.10
N THR A 29 -14.36 15.04 -18.02
CA THR A 29 -13.91 14.41 -16.77
C THR A 29 -14.38 12.96 -16.63
N ASP A 30 -15.07 12.39 -17.63
CA ASP A 30 -15.63 11.03 -17.54
C ASP A 30 -14.54 9.97 -17.41
N CYS A 31 -13.37 10.20 -18.01
CA CYS A 31 -12.21 9.33 -17.88
C CYS A 31 -11.71 9.20 -16.42
N LEU A 32 -11.98 10.20 -15.56
CA LEU A 32 -11.57 10.16 -14.15
C LEU A 32 -12.38 9.14 -13.33
N SER A 33 -13.62 8.89 -13.70
CA SER A 33 -14.49 7.92 -13.02
C SER A 33 -14.10 6.47 -13.32
N SER A 34 -13.54 6.22 -14.50
CA SER A 34 -13.06 4.90 -14.95
C SER A 34 -11.59 4.63 -14.62
N PHE A 35 -10.87 5.63 -14.09
CA PHE A 35 -9.47 5.46 -13.74
C PHE A 35 -9.33 4.54 -12.53
N SER A 36 -8.57 3.45 -12.70
CA SER A 36 -8.25 2.48 -11.64
C SER A 36 -6.79 2.64 -11.19
N GLY A 37 -6.54 2.34 -9.93
CA GLY A 37 -5.18 2.30 -9.40
C GLY A 37 -4.34 1.24 -10.10
N ALA A 38 -3.08 1.55 -10.32
CA ALA A 38 -2.11 0.64 -10.92
C ALA A 38 -0.72 0.89 -10.32
N PHE A 39 0.17 -0.08 -10.46
CA PHE A 39 1.57 0.06 -10.04
C PHE A 39 1.73 0.46 -8.57
N GLY A 40 1.07 -0.28 -7.68
CA GLY A 40 1.09 -0.03 -6.24
C GLY A 40 0.34 1.23 -5.79
N ARG A 41 -0.30 1.97 -6.70
CA ARG A 41 -1.13 3.12 -6.34
C ARG A 41 -2.58 2.70 -6.19
N MET A 42 -2.93 2.14 -5.03
CA MET A 42 -4.24 1.52 -4.75
C MET A 42 -4.55 0.34 -5.69
N GLU A 43 -3.54 -0.40 -6.05
CA GLU A 43 -3.68 -1.60 -6.88
C GLU A 43 -4.32 -2.72 -6.05
N ARG A 44 -5.24 -3.45 -6.66
CA ARG A 44 -5.96 -4.54 -6.00
C ARG A 44 -5.69 -5.86 -6.69
N PHE A 45 -5.49 -6.88 -5.87
CA PHE A 45 -5.51 -8.28 -6.26
C PHE A 45 -6.65 -8.96 -5.50
N GLU A 46 -7.12 -10.06 -6.02
CA GLU A 46 -8.18 -10.87 -5.44
C GLU A 46 -7.70 -12.30 -5.29
N TYR A 47 -7.96 -12.91 -4.15
CA TYR A 47 -7.68 -14.31 -3.92
C TYR A 47 -8.74 -14.91 -3.00
N ASP A 48 -9.39 -15.96 -3.46
CA ASP A 48 -10.42 -16.72 -2.71
C ASP A 48 -11.50 -15.83 -2.06
N GLY A 49 -11.93 -14.79 -2.80
CA GLY A 49 -12.93 -13.82 -2.32
C GLY A 49 -12.40 -12.74 -1.39
N HIS A 50 -11.10 -12.73 -1.07
CA HIS A 50 -10.44 -11.72 -0.26
C HIS A 50 -9.68 -10.72 -1.12
N SER A 51 -9.70 -9.45 -0.72
CA SER A 51 -9.04 -8.34 -1.42
C SER A 51 -7.66 -8.07 -0.84
N ILE A 52 -6.67 -7.93 -1.71
CA ILE A 52 -5.31 -7.52 -1.35
C ILE A 52 -5.07 -6.14 -1.95
N LEU A 53 -4.96 -5.11 -1.09
CA LEU A 53 -4.74 -3.73 -1.48
C LEU A 53 -3.25 -3.36 -1.35
N LEU A 54 -2.61 -3.02 -2.46
CA LEU A 54 -1.20 -2.62 -2.50
C LEU A 54 -1.07 -1.09 -2.59
N LEU A 55 -0.36 -0.49 -1.64
CA LEU A 55 -0.15 0.94 -1.48
C LEU A 55 1.34 1.29 -1.50
N LEU A 56 1.76 2.06 -2.50
CA LEU A 56 3.12 2.58 -2.56
C LEU A 56 3.30 3.74 -1.57
N VAL A 57 4.34 3.65 -0.73
CA VAL A 57 4.75 4.67 0.21
C VAL A 57 6.22 5.02 0.01
N LYS A 58 6.59 6.30 0.20
CA LYS A 58 7.96 6.76 -0.06
C LYS A 58 8.48 7.76 0.99
N ASN A 59 7.61 8.28 1.82
CA ASN A 59 7.93 9.32 2.79
C ASN A 59 6.89 9.33 3.93
N PRO A 60 7.16 10.04 5.04
CA PRO A 60 6.28 10.02 6.21
C PRO A 60 4.87 10.54 5.92
N VAL A 61 4.74 11.57 5.09
CA VAL A 61 3.42 12.13 4.73
C VAL A 61 2.59 11.13 3.92
N GLY A 62 3.21 10.48 2.94
CA GLY A 62 2.56 9.44 2.14
C GLY A 62 2.12 8.27 2.99
N LEU A 63 2.98 7.77 3.88
CA LEU A 63 2.67 6.67 4.77
C LEU A 63 1.54 7.04 5.74
N SER A 64 1.61 8.20 6.40
CA SER A 64 0.55 8.68 7.31
C SER A 64 -0.80 8.83 6.60
N ASN A 65 -0.81 9.30 5.36
CA ASN A 65 -2.04 9.40 4.57
C ASN A 65 -2.61 8.02 4.21
N CYS A 66 -1.77 7.05 3.86
CA CYS A 66 -2.19 5.67 3.63
C CYS A 66 -2.77 5.06 4.91
N ILE A 67 -2.10 5.22 6.04
CA ILE A 67 -2.56 4.75 7.36
C ILE A 67 -3.94 5.35 7.69
N ARG A 68 -4.12 6.68 7.55
CA ARG A 68 -5.41 7.35 7.78
C ARG A 68 -6.51 6.89 6.83
N TYR A 69 -6.17 6.58 5.59
CA TYR A 69 -7.12 6.01 4.65
C TYR A 69 -7.56 4.62 5.10
N VAL A 70 -6.60 3.75 5.39
CA VAL A 70 -6.83 2.36 5.79
C VAL A 70 -7.58 2.27 7.13
N SER A 71 -7.26 3.13 8.09
CA SER A 71 -7.94 3.16 9.40
C SER A 71 -9.45 3.44 9.29
N LYS A 72 -9.91 4.05 8.19
CA LYS A 72 -11.33 4.33 7.94
C LYS A 72 -12.06 3.20 7.22
N LEU A 73 -11.36 2.17 6.74
CA LEU A 73 -11.99 1.01 6.15
C LEU A 73 -12.82 0.28 7.22
N LYS A 74 -14.00 -0.19 6.83
CA LYS A 74 -14.95 -0.83 7.75
C LYS A 74 -14.74 -2.33 7.90
N SER A 75 -14.11 -2.98 6.91
CA SER A 75 -13.80 -4.42 6.94
C SER A 75 -12.66 -4.71 7.91
N ASP A 76 -12.63 -5.92 8.43
CA ASP A 76 -11.46 -6.49 9.08
C ASP A 76 -10.44 -6.88 8.03
N PHE A 77 -9.19 -6.52 8.24
CA PHE A 77 -8.08 -6.81 7.32
C PHE A 77 -6.77 -6.95 8.10
N ASP A 78 -5.82 -7.64 7.51
CA ASP A 78 -4.46 -7.69 8.03
C ASP A 78 -3.57 -6.68 7.31
N VAL A 79 -2.50 -6.24 7.95
CA VAL A 79 -1.64 -5.16 7.47
C VAL A 79 -0.20 -5.66 7.32
N CYS A 80 0.37 -5.44 6.15
CA CYS A 80 1.79 -5.67 5.93
C CYS A 80 2.50 -4.34 5.63
N PHE A 81 3.65 -4.13 6.27
CA PHE A 81 4.60 -3.08 5.91
C PHE A 81 5.83 -3.71 5.27
N ALA A 82 6.12 -3.36 4.04
CA ALA A 82 7.23 -3.88 3.26
C ALA A 82 8.25 -2.76 3.01
N LEU A 83 9.39 -2.80 3.70
CA LEU A 83 10.37 -1.73 3.72
C LEU A 83 11.71 -2.19 3.15
N ASN A 84 12.14 -1.57 2.06
CA ASN A 84 13.46 -1.70 1.49
C ASN A 84 14.22 -0.37 1.54
N ASP A 85 15.56 -0.44 1.46
CA ASP A 85 16.47 0.68 1.41
C ASP A 85 17.42 0.61 0.18
N ASN A 86 16.94 0.07 -0.93
CA ASN A 86 17.65 0.09 -2.20
C ASN A 86 17.78 1.53 -2.72
N ASP A 87 18.68 1.80 -3.67
CA ASP A 87 18.93 3.13 -4.21
C ASP A 87 17.64 3.83 -4.71
N ALA A 88 16.73 3.08 -5.34
CA ALA A 88 15.46 3.62 -5.82
C ALA A 88 14.44 3.93 -4.71
N ASP A 89 14.58 3.32 -3.53
CA ASP A 89 13.74 3.59 -2.36
C ASP A 89 14.25 4.80 -1.57
N GLY A 90 15.57 5.04 -1.65
CA GLY A 90 16.31 5.92 -0.77
C GLY A 90 16.94 5.13 0.39
N ARG A 91 18.24 5.37 0.62
CA ARG A 91 19.04 4.63 1.63
C ARG A 91 18.62 4.92 3.06
N ASP A 92 18.10 6.11 3.30
CA ASP A 92 17.65 6.52 4.63
C ASP A 92 16.22 6.10 4.86
N VAL A 93 16.00 5.19 5.81
CA VAL A 93 14.68 4.73 6.26
C VAL A 93 14.21 5.39 7.55
N SER A 94 14.99 6.33 8.09
CA SER A 94 14.65 7.01 9.36
C SER A 94 13.31 7.75 9.29
N TRP A 95 12.85 8.12 8.09
CA TRP A 95 11.57 8.77 7.86
C TRP A 95 10.35 7.98 8.39
N ILE A 96 10.48 6.66 8.63
CA ILE A 96 9.40 5.89 9.24
C ILE A 96 9.06 6.36 10.66
N TRP A 97 10.03 7.00 11.36
CA TRP A 97 9.83 7.53 12.70
C TRP A 97 8.99 8.80 12.73
N ASP A 98 8.90 9.52 11.61
CA ASP A 98 8.08 10.72 11.45
C ASP A 98 6.64 10.42 10.97
N ALA A 99 6.33 9.15 10.69
CA ALA A 99 4.99 8.75 10.27
C ALA A 99 4.07 8.49 11.48
N ASP A 100 2.81 8.84 11.30
CA ASP A 100 1.74 8.74 12.30
C ASP A 100 1.07 7.35 12.21
N PHE A 101 1.35 6.46 13.16
CA PHE A 101 0.80 5.11 13.22
C PHE A 101 -0.41 4.98 14.16
N GLU A 102 -0.69 5.96 15.02
CA GLU A 102 -1.78 5.89 15.98
C GLU A 102 -3.15 5.54 15.35
N PRO A 103 -3.51 6.06 14.15
CA PRO A 103 -4.83 5.77 13.59
C PRO A 103 -5.08 4.29 13.29
N ILE A 104 -4.03 3.47 13.11
CA ILE A 104 -4.17 2.05 12.77
C ILE A 104 -3.96 1.12 13.97
N SER A 105 -3.37 1.60 15.07
CA SER A 105 -3.10 0.81 16.27
C SER A 105 -4.36 0.26 16.96
N TYR A 106 -5.51 0.87 16.71
CA TYR A 106 -6.80 0.47 17.27
C TYR A 106 -7.58 -0.55 16.43
N LYS A 107 -7.03 -0.97 15.30
CA LYS A 107 -7.68 -1.97 14.44
C LYS A 107 -7.43 -3.38 14.98
N ASN A 108 -8.45 -4.22 14.89
CA ASN A 108 -8.33 -5.66 15.14
C ASN A 108 -7.68 -6.34 13.92
N SER A 109 -6.42 -6.02 13.71
CA SER A 109 -5.61 -6.47 12.55
C SER A 109 -4.37 -7.20 13.03
N HIS A 110 -3.94 -8.20 12.26
CA HIS A 110 -2.61 -8.76 12.41
C HIS A 110 -1.62 -7.91 11.60
N PHE A 111 -0.47 -7.65 12.19
CA PHE A 111 0.56 -6.83 11.57
C PHE A 111 1.76 -7.69 11.18
N VAL A 112 2.18 -7.57 9.94
CA VAL A 112 3.32 -8.30 9.36
C VAL A 112 4.31 -7.29 8.81
N THR A 113 5.60 -7.58 8.92
CA THR A 113 6.65 -6.78 8.29
C THR A 113 7.49 -7.63 7.36
N THR A 114 7.95 -7.06 6.25
CA THR A 114 8.81 -7.74 5.27
C THR A 114 9.76 -6.76 4.57
N GLY A 115 10.67 -7.28 3.76
CA GLY A 115 11.69 -6.51 3.05
C GLY A 115 13.03 -6.48 3.78
N LEU A 116 14.01 -5.81 3.18
CA LEU A 116 15.37 -5.70 3.72
C LEU A 116 15.43 -5.03 5.09
N ARG A 117 14.45 -4.18 5.41
CA ARG A 117 14.35 -3.42 6.66
C ARG A 117 13.12 -3.84 7.49
N ALA A 118 12.74 -5.12 7.39
CA ALA A 118 11.58 -5.66 8.09
C ALA A 118 11.67 -5.48 9.61
N TYR A 119 12.85 -5.67 10.20
CA TYR A 119 13.07 -5.50 11.64
C TYR A 119 13.02 -4.04 12.10
N ASP A 120 13.50 -3.08 11.28
CA ASP A 120 13.38 -1.66 11.59
C ASP A 120 11.91 -1.25 11.64
N MET A 121 11.12 -1.74 10.69
CA MET A 121 9.67 -1.49 10.68
C MET A 121 8.98 -2.15 11.87
N ALA A 122 9.30 -3.40 12.20
CA ALA A 122 8.75 -4.09 13.38
C ALA A 122 9.08 -3.33 14.68
N LEU A 123 10.31 -2.84 14.80
CA LEU A 123 10.72 -1.99 15.91
C LEU A 123 9.89 -0.71 15.98
N ARG A 124 9.70 -0.03 14.82
CA ARG A 124 8.87 1.18 14.75
C ARG A 124 7.42 0.93 15.16
N LEU A 125 6.83 -0.18 14.71
CA LEU A 125 5.47 -0.58 15.11
C LEU A 125 5.36 -0.80 16.62
N LYS A 126 6.33 -1.51 17.21
CA LYS A 126 6.38 -1.74 18.65
C LYS A 126 6.37 -0.44 19.46
N TYR A 127 7.13 0.59 19.01
CA TYR A 127 7.12 1.91 19.65
C TYR A 127 5.80 2.69 19.45
N SER A 128 4.95 2.25 18.53
CA SER A 128 3.59 2.78 18.36
C SER A 128 2.52 1.95 19.10
N GLY A 129 2.94 0.99 19.94
CA GLY A 129 2.03 0.11 20.67
C GLY A 129 1.39 -0.98 19.79
N ILE A 130 2.00 -1.29 18.64
CA ILE A 130 1.52 -2.31 17.70
C ILE A 130 2.43 -3.53 17.78
N ASP A 131 1.88 -4.67 18.15
CA ASP A 131 2.60 -5.93 18.11
C ASP A 131 2.65 -6.50 16.70
N THR A 132 3.86 -6.87 16.26
CA THR A 132 4.07 -7.53 14.98
C THR A 132 3.90 -9.03 15.17
N GLU A 133 2.92 -9.62 14.49
CA GLU A 133 2.68 -11.06 14.54
C GLU A 133 3.78 -11.85 13.84
N ARG A 134 4.24 -11.33 12.69
CA ARG A 134 5.27 -12.00 11.90
C ARG A 134 6.23 -11.02 11.24
N VAL A 135 7.53 -11.32 11.34
CA VAL A 135 8.58 -10.68 10.55
C VAL A 135 9.04 -11.67 9.48
N ILE A 136 8.91 -11.29 8.21
CA ILE A 136 9.41 -12.06 7.06
C ILE A 136 10.64 -11.30 6.56
N ASP A 137 11.81 -11.70 6.99
CA ASP A 137 13.05 -11.02 6.67
C ASP A 137 13.46 -11.20 5.20
N GLY A 138 13.94 -10.13 4.58
CA GLY A 138 14.43 -10.13 3.20
C GLY A 138 13.32 -9.98 2.15
N GLU A 139 13.67 -10.30 0.91
CA GLU A 139 12.84 -10.07 -0.28
C GLU A 139 12.20 -11.36 -0.83
N ASP A 140 12.04 -12.39 0.00
CA ASP A 140 11.27 -13.58 -0.39
C ASP A 140 9.76 -13.34 -0.20
N TYR A 141 9.16 -12.68 -1.18
CA TYR A 141 7.73 -12.37 -1.15
C TYR A 141 6.82 -13.58 -1.41
N SER A 142 7.37 -14.75 -1.76
CA SER A 142 6.59 -16.00 -1.82
C SER A 142 6.08 -16.40 -0.44
N LEU A 143 6.89 -16.18 0.60
CA LEU A 143 6.50 -16.43 1.99
C LEU A 143 5.34 -15.51 2.45
N LEU A 144 5.34 -14.26 1.96
CA LEU A 144 4.22 -13.35 2.21
C LEU A 144 2.97 -13.81 1.46
N ALA A 145 3.09 -14.25 0.21
CA ALA A 145 1.97 -14.76 -0.56
C ALA A 145 1.35 -16.02 0.09
N GLU A 146 2.17 -16.91 0.62
CA GLU A 146 1.71 -18.06 1.40
C GLU A 146 0.97 -17.64 2.68
N TYR A 147 1.53 -16.67 3.41
CA TYR A 147 0.88 -16.14 4.61
C TYR A 147 -0.50 -15.54 4.29
N ILE A 148 -0.60 -14.75 3.22
CA ILE A 148 -1.87 -14.18 2.76
C ILE A 148 -2.89 -15.27 2.43
N LYS A 149 -2.48 -16.33 1.71
CA LYS A 149 -3.35 -17.44 1.38
C LYS A 149 -3.92 -18.18 2.59
N LEU A 150 -3.14 -18.26 3.67
CA LEU A 150 -3.52 -18.94 4.90
C LEU A 150 -4.36 -18.06 5.84
N SER A 151 -4.29 -16.76 5.70
CA SER A 151 -4.98 -15.84 6.61
C SER A 151 -6.51 -15.82 6.40
N HIS A 152 -6.97 -16.08 5.18
CA HIS A 152 -8.40 -15.99 4.79
C HIS A 152 -9.03 -14.65 5.20
N ARG A 153 -8.29 -13.55 5.03
CA ARG A 153 -8.72 -12.18 5.36
C ARG A 153 -8.33 -11.20 4.25
N ASP A 154 -9.01 -10.07 4.21
CA ASP A 154 -8.55 -8.96 3.40
C ASP A 154 -7.16 -8.51 3.87
N PHE A 155 -6.34 -8.03 2.95
CA PHE A 155 -4.97 -7.64 3.23
C PHE A 155 -4.68 -6.23 2.70
N VAL A 156 -3.98 -5.42 3.49
CA VAL A 156 -3.47 -4.12 3.06
C VAL A 156 -1.96 -4.11 3.18
N ILE A 157 -1.27 -3.80 2.09
CA ILE A 157 0.18 -3.78 2.04
C ILE A 157 0.66 -2.37 1.75
N MET A 158 1.46 -1.79 2.64
CA MET A 158 2.15 -0.52 2.44
C MET A 158 3.62 -0.78 2.17
N SER A 159 4.09 -0.42 0.99
CA SER A 159 5.36 -0.90 0.47
C SER A 159 6.20 0.22 -0.15
N THR A 160 7.52 0.20 0.06
CA THR A 160 8.46 1.01 -0.71
C THR A 160 8.57 0.52 -2.16
N TYR A 161 9.21 1.30 -3.03
CA TYR A 161 9.15 1.09 -4.48
C TYR A 161 9.73 -0.27 -4.93
N THR A 162 10.95 -0.61 -4.52
CA THR A 162 11.57 -1.87 -4.96
C THR A 162 10.88 -3.09 -4.37
N SER A 163 10.46 -2.99 -3.10
CA SER A 163 9.65 -4.01 -2.45
C SER A 163 8.33 -4.21 -3.19
N MET A 164 7.64 -3.12 -3.55
CA MET A 164 6.40 -3.15 -4.32
C MET A 164 6.60 -3.83 -5.68
N MET A 165 7.65 -3.47 -6.41
CA MET A 165 7.93 -4.02 -7.74
C MET A 165 8.18 -5.53 -7.70
N ASN A 166 8.99 -5.99 -6.74
CA ASN A 166 9.32 -7.40 -6.58
C ASN A 166 8.10 -8.21 -6.09
N MET A 167 7.40 -7.69 -5.09
CA MET A 167 6.17 -8.29 -4.56
C MET A 167 5.08 -8.39 -5.62
N ARG A 168 4.88 -7.33 -6.41
CA ARG A 168 3.88 -7.31 -7.49
C ARG A 168 4.14 -8.41 -8.51
N ARG A 169 5.40 -8.67 -8.86
CA ARG A 169 5.77 -9.75 -9.79
C ARG A 169 5.34 -11.11 -9.24
N GLU A 170 5.59 -11.34 -7.95
CA GLU A 170 5.16 -12.55 -7.27
C GLU A 170 3.63 -12.65 -7.22
N PHE A 171 2.93 -11.56 -6.88
CA PHE A 171 1.47 -11.55 -6.75
C PHE A 171 0.75 -11.77 -8.08
N VAL A 172 1.27 -11.23 -9.19
CA VAL A 172 0.73 -11.51 -10.52
C VAL A 172 0.81 -13.00 -10.84
N SER A 173 1.93 -13.65 -10.46
CA SER A 173 2.10 -15.09 -10.62
C SER A 173 1.16 -15.90 -9.74
N GLN A 174 0.93 -15.50 -8.49
CA GLN A 174 0.21 -16.26 -7.48
C GLN A 174 -1.30 -15.99 -7.44
N PHE A 175 -1.72 -14.75 -7.72
CA PHE A 175 -3.11 -14.28 -7.59
C PHE A 175 -3.71 -13.82 -8.93
N GLY A 176 -2.92 -13.82 -9.99
CA GLY A 176 -3.33 -13.24 -11.26
C GLY A 176 -3.25 -11.72 -11.27
N GLY A 177 -3.48 -11.09 -12.41
CA GLY A 177 -3.44 -9.64 -12.58
C GLY A 177 -2.87 -9.24 -13.93
N LYS A 178 -2.81 -7.94 -14.19
CA LYS A 178 -2.22 -7.42 -15.43
C LYS A 178 -0.70 -7.33 -15.30
N GLU A 179 0.02 -7.89 -16.26
CA GLU A 179 1.45 -7.66 -16.40
C GLU A 179 1.74 -6.20 -16.79
N PHE A 180 2.95 -5.70 -16.49
CA PHE A 180 3.35 -4.30 -16.69
C PHE A 180 3.29 -3.83 -18.15
N TRP A 181 3.43 -4.73 -19.12
CA TRP A 181 3.72 -4.40 -20.53
C TRP A 181 2.81 -5.12 -21.53
N LYS A 182 1.63 -5.52 -21.12
CA LYS A 182 0.63 -6.08 -22.05
C LYS A 182 -0.64 -5.27 -22.07
#